data_289e3594a7074a5538626f97c55379f5
#
_entry.id   289e3594a7074a5538626f97c55379f5
#
_cell.length_a   1.000
_cell.length_b   1.000
_cell.length_c   1.000
_cell.angle_alpha   90.00
_cell.angle_beta   90.00
_cell.angle_gamma   90.00
#
_symmetry.space_group_name_H-M   'P 1'
#
loop_
_entity.id
_entity.type
_entity.pdbx_description
1 polymer ?
#
loop_
_entity_poly.entity_id
_entity_poly.type
_entity_poly.pdbx_seq_one_letter_code
_entity_poly.pdbx_strand_id
1 'polypeptide(L)'
;DNADNYYEYTYDVNNNMTRMYHGAGVYGIATTYSYDKDGRETTASASKNYYRTTEYDPLGRIANQLWHTPAAISGAIYEYSSSGTRENGLPSSLQVGGSNYGYAYDQNGNITEYQVSDTNASGGTTKTVAYQYDELNRLIRENNQILNKTVTYAYDIGGNLVSEKEYAYASGTLPASASVTKTGTFDSVWKDKLVKWNGVAMTYDASGNMLTKGNTKYTWTLGNALASVSNGKNIQYSYDHAGHRIKKVVDGAVTQMCYAGDLLVSERTGSEKTLWYRYDSSGNVIALTYESEIYMYLRNAQNDIIGLLDKDGKVVVRYTYDSWGQVVKIEGTLKDKVGARNPFRYKGYYYDVETGLYYCRSRYYDPAIRRFISADDTQVLRDNLDMLGEKNLYAYCDDNPITRVDGDGQCWNIVVGAVIGAAMNVLAGGVAAAVTGQEYTVTDMIVAGFAGAVAGGLGSVKKLAVLKIVGAIGG
;
A
#
# COMPACT_ATOMS: atom_id res chain seq x y z
N ASP A 1 -5.91 4.27 30.86
CA ASP A 1 -6.27 5.69 31.02
C ASP A 1 -5.92 6.45 29.73
N ASN A 2 -6.85 6.44 28.76
CA ASN A 2 -6.76 7.17 27.49
C ASN A 2 -7.70 8.40 27.51
N ALA A 3 -7.88 9.04 28.65
CA ALA A 3 -8.86 10.09 28.86
C ALA A 3 -8.62 11.38 28.06
N ASP A 4 -7.43 11.55 27.44
CA ASP A 4 -7.02 12.83 26.88
C ASP A 4 -6.70 12.82 25.38
N ASN A 5 -7.06 11.76 24.66
CA ASN A 5 -6.92 11.77 23.19
C ASN A 5 -8.20 12.33 22.58
N TYR A 6 -8.07 13.40 21.81
CA TYR A 6 -9.19 13.99 21.09
C TYR A 6 -8.80 14.37 19.67
N TYR A 7 -9.80 14.45 18.81
CA TYR A 7 -9.64 14.76 17.39
C TYR A 7 -10.56 15.93 17.04
N GLU A 8 -10.03 16.87 16.25
CA GLU A 8 -10.81 17.96 15.69
C GLU A 8 -10.64 17.96 14.17
N TYR A 9 -11.75 18.09 13.49
CA TYR A 9 -11.79 18.25 12.04
C TYR A 9 -12.45 19.57 11.71
N THR A 10 -11.88 20.31 10.76
CA THR A 10 -12.53 21.49 10.20
C THR A 10 -12.68 21.33 8.71
N TYR A 11 -13.75 21.90 8.18
CA TYR A 11 -14.12 21.75 6.77
C TYR A 11 -14.38 23.15 6.18
N ASP A 12 -14.20 23.30 4.86
CA ASP A 12 -14.63 24.47 4.10
C ASP A 12 -16.11 24.39 3.73
N VAL A 13 -16.59 25.41 3.00
CA VAL A 13 -17.99 25.49 2.55
C VAL A 13 -18.37 24.43 1.53
N ASN A 14 -17.39 23.78 0.89
CA ASN A 14 -17.57 22.69 -0.07
C ASN A 14 -17.41 21.30 0.59
N ASN A 15 -17.35 21.27 1.93
CA ASN A 15 -17.15 20.05 2.73
C ASN A 15 -15.79 19.36 2.52
N ASN A 16 -14.76 20.08 2.07
CA ASN A 16 -13.40 19.59 2.04
C ASN A 16 -12.77 19.77 3.44
N MET A 17 -12.10 18.73 3.95
CA MET A 17 -11.42 18.78 5.24
C MET A 17 -10.21 19.72 5.19
N THR A 18 -10.26 20.87 5.87
CA THR A 18 -9.17 21.86 5.88
C THR A 18 -8.17 21.64 7.00
N ARG A 19 -8.56 20.91 8.05
CA ARG A 19 -7.66 20.60 9.17
C ARG A 19 -8.08 19.29 9.82
N MET A 20 -7.08 18.49 10.15
CA MET A 20 -7.20 17.37 11.09
C MET A 20 -6.23 17.63 12.25
N TYR A 21 -6.75 17.67 13.47
CA TYR A 21 -5.95 17.82 14.67
C TYR A 21 -6.10 16.58 15.56
N HIS A 22 -4.99 16.10 16.10
CA HIS A 22 -4.95 15.07 17.12
C HIS A 22 -4.24 15.63 18.35
N GLY A 23 -4.96 15.71 19.47
CA GLY A 23 -4.45 16.05 20.79
C GLY A 23 -4.26 14.82 21.64
N ALA A 24 -3.16 14.77 22.39
CA ALA A 24 -2.85 13.77 23.40
C ALA A 24 -2.30 14.46 24.65
N GLY A 25 -3.15 14.69 25.63
CA GLY A 25 -2.83 15.50 26.79
C GLY A 25 -2.47 16.95 26.40
N VAL A 26 -1.27 17.40 26.78
CA VAL A 26 -0.76 18.75 26.45
C VAL A 26 -0.06 18.82 25.07
N TYR A 27 0.05 17.71 24.40
CA TYR A 27 0.69 17.62 23.09
C TYR A 27 -0.36 17.38 22.00
N GLY A 28 -0.09 17.87 20.80
CA GLY A 28 -0.94 17.61 19.66
C GLY A 28 -0.25 17.95 18.37
N ILE A 29 -0.73 17.35 17.31
CA ILE A 29 -0.29 17.63 15.95
C ILE A 29 -1.48 17.99 15.07
N ALA A 30 -1.25 18.90 14.14
CA ALA A 30 -2.23 19.22 13.11
C ALA A 30 -1.67 18.90 11.74
N THR A 31 -2.55 18.49 10.84
CA THR A 31 -2.32 18.53 9.39
C THR A 31 -3.34 19.49 8.81
N THR A 32 -2.92 20.41 7.96
CA THR A 32 -3.82 21.35 7.28
C THR A 32 -3.79 21.12 5.79
N TYR A 33 -4.93 21.38 5.14
CA TYR A 33 -5.14 21.11 3.73
C TYR A 33 -5.66 22.34 3.01
N SER A 34 -5.28 22.49 1.75
CA SER A 34 -5.85 23.46 0.83
C SER A 34 -6.27 22.77 -0.45
N TYR A 35 -7.30 23.31 -1.10
CA TYR A 35 -7.89 22.71 -2.28
C TYR A 35 -8.01 23.74 -3.40
N ASP A 36 -8.05 23.26 -4.63
CA ASP A 36 -8.42 24.08 -5.78
C ASP A 36 -9.97 24.18 -5.91
N LYS A 37 -10.42 24.90 -6.93
CA LYS A 37 -11.85 25.07 -7.22
C LYS A 37 -12.59 23.77 -7.57
N ASP A 38 -11.86 22.74 -7.97
CA ASP A 38 -12.39 21.42 -8.33
C ASP A 38 -12.36 20.44 -7.12
N GLY A 39 -12.00 20.93 -5.93
CA GLY A 39 -11.94 20.15 -4.69
C GLY A 39 -10.73 19.22 -4.59
N ARG A 40 -9.70 19.42 -5.44
CA ARG A 40 -8.47 18.61 -5.40
C ARG A 40 -7.48 19.23 -4.42
N GLU A 41 -6.82 18.38 -3.60
CA GLU A 41 -5.83 18.85 -2.64
C GLU A 41 -4.63 19.49 -3.33
N THR A 42 -4.39 20.79 -3.06
CA THR A 42 -3.20 21.51 -3.53
C THR A 42 -2.10 21.60 -2.50
N THR A 43 -2.42 21.46 -1.22
CA THR A 43 -1.43 21.47 -0.14
C THR A 43 -1.85 20.53 0.98
N ALA A 44 -0.90 19.75 1.48
CA ALA A 44 -1.00 19.02 2.75
C ALA A 44 0.19 19.42 3.63
N SER A 45 -0.08 20.03 4.79
CA SER A 45 0.93 20.65 5.64
C SER A 45 1.06 19.91 6.97
N ALA A 46 2.23 19.36 7.23
CA ALA A 46 2.62 18.77 8.51
C ALA A 46 3.00 19.84 9.54
N SER A 47 3.47 21.01 9.10
CA SER A 47 3.75 22.22 9.89
C SER A 47 4.03 23.38 8.94
N LYS A 48 4.21 24.60 9.50
CA LYS A 48 4.53 25.79 8.71
C LYS A 48 5.68 25.60 7.71
N ASN A 49 6.67 24.79 8.06
CA ASN A 49 7.90 24.60 7.28
C ASN A 49 8.02 23.20 6.63
N TYR A 50 7.04 22.32 6.86
CA TYR A 50 7.01 20.98 6.31
C TYR A 50 5.66 20.74 5.67
N TYR A 51 5.58 20.86 4.37
CA TYR A 51 4.35 20.66 3.61
C TYR A 51 4.64 20.14 2.21
N ARG A 52 3.65 19.52 1.62
CA ARG A 52 3.66 19.08 0.22
C ARG A 52 2.66 19.92 -0.56
N THR A 53 3.08 20.49 -1.68
CA THR A 53 2.16 21.06 -2.68
C THR A 53 1.96 20.07 -3.82
N THR A 54 0.77 20.08 -4.41
CA THR A 54 0.39 19.25 -5.54
C THR A 54 -0.17 20.14 -6.65
N GLU A 55 0.37 20.00 -7.84
CA GLU A 55 -0.12 20.66 -9.06
C GLU A 55 -0.71 19.62 -10.00
N TYR A 56 -1.77 19.99 -10.68
CA TYR A 56 -2.49 19.12 -11.59
C TYR A 56 -2.39 19.62 -13.02
N ASP A 57 -2.35 18.70 -13.97
CA ASP A 57 -2.44 19.01 -15.38
C ASP A 57 -3.90 19.35 -15.80
N PRO A 58 -4.15 19.80 -17.04
CA PRO A 58 -5.49 20.12 -17.51
C PRO A 58 -6.48 18.95 -17.48
N LEU A 59 -6.00 17.71 -17.41
CA LEU A 59 -6.84 16.50 -17.29
C LEU A 59 -7.09 16.11 -15.82
N GLY A 60 -6.59 16.90 -14.86
CA GLY A 60 -6.76 16.65 -13.44
C GLY A 60 -5.80 15.59 -12.85
N ARG A 61 -4.75 15.18 -13.58
CA ARG A 61 -3.73 14.26 -13.11
C ARG A 61 -2.64 15.03 -12.37
N ILE A 62 -1.97 14.40 -11.41
CA ILE A 62 -0.84 15.02 -10.69
C ILE A 62 0.30 15.29 -11.68
N ALA A 63 0.65 16.56 -11.90
CA ALA A 63 1.81 16.96 -12.70
C ALA A 63 3.06 17.07 -11.83
N ASN A 64 2.95 17.75 -10.67
CA ASN A 64 4.05 17.96 -9.76
C ASN A 64 3.62 17.76 -8.32
N GLN A 65 4.54 17.22 -7.51
CA GLN A 65 4.45 17.28 -6.05
C GLN A 65 5.77 17.85 -5.51
N LEU A 66 5.69 18.89 -4.68
CA LEU A 66 6.87 19.52 -4.09
C LEU A 66 6.83 19.34 -2.59
N TRP A 67 7.87 18.75 -2.02
CA TRP A 67 8.10 18.66 -0.58
C TRP A 67 8.90 19.86 -0.13
N HIS A 68 8.28 20.70 0.69
CA HIS A 68 8.90 21.85 1.32
C HIS A 68 9.40 21.45 2.69
N THR A 69 10.68 21.68 2.94
CA THR A 69 11.36 21.50 4.22
C THR A 69 11.97 22.83 4.66
N PRO A 70 12.41 23.00 5.91
CA PRO A 70 12.99 24.28 6.36
C PRO A 70 14.11 24.85 5.51
N ALA A 71 14.91 23.99 4.87
CA ALA A 71 16.10 24.41 4.15
C ALA A 71 16.05 24.13 2.63
N ALA A 72 15.05 23.36 2.15
CA ALA A 72 15.02 22.95 0.75
C ALA A 72 13.62 22.66 0.22
N ILE A 73 13.50 22.63 -1.09
CA ILE A 73 12.34 22.11 -1.83
C ILE A 73 12.82 20.92 -2.65
N SER A 74 12.18 19.78 -2.48
CA SER A 74 12.41 18.55 -3.27
C SER A 74 11.14 18.24 -4.06
N GLY A 75 11.28 17.82 -5.32
CA GLY A 75 10.13 17.62 -6.20
C GLY A 75 9.95 16.18 -6.62
N ALA A 76 8.71 15.83 -6.96
CA ALA A 76 8.34 14.74 -7.84
C ALA A 76 7.64 15.34 -9.07
N ILE A 77 8.14 14.99 -10.24
CA ILE A 77 7.58 15.41 -11.53
C ILE A 77 7.02 14.17 -12.20
N TYR A 78 5.74 14.23 -12.59
CA TYR A 78 5.05 13.16 -13.28
C TYR A 78 4.85 13.53 -14.74
N GLU A 79 5.19 12.61 -15.63
CA GLU A 79 4.87 12.73 -17.04
C GLU A 79 3.93 11.59 -17.43
N TYR A 80 3.08 11.84 -18.42
CA TYR A 80 2.07 10.89 -18.87
C TYR A 80 2.20 10.68 -20.37
N SER A 81 1.93 9.46 -20.84
CA SER A 81 1.94 9.14 -22.27
C SER A 81 0.86 9.96 -22.98
N SER A 82 1.22 10.50 -24.16
CA SER A 82 0.30 11.18 -25.07
C SER A 82 -0.29 10.25 -26.14
N SER A 83 0.18 9.00 -26.21
CA SER A 83 -0.18 8.03 -27.24
C SER A 83 -1.06 6.93 -26.66
N GLY A 84 -2.35 6.90 -27.02
CA GLY A 84 -3.25 5.81 -26.69
C GLY A 84 -4.43 6.19 -25.79
N THR A 85 -5.49 5.44 -25.89
CA THR A 85 -6.76 5.74 -25.22
C THR A 85 -6.85 5.29 -23.76
N ARG A 86 -6.03 4.31 -23.32
CA ARG A 86 -6.01 3.79 -21.95
C ARG A 86 -4.81 4.26 -21.13
N GLU A 87 -3.68 4.52 -21.77
CA GLU A 87 -2.43 4.91 -21.12
C GLU A 87 -2.41 6.38 -20.65
N ASN A 88 -3.37 7.21 -21.12
CA ASN A 88 -3.41 8.64 -20.82
C ASN A 88 -3.56 8.98 -19.32
N GLY A 89 -3.99 8.02 -18.50
CA GLY A 89 -4.11 8.16 -17.04
C GLY A 89 -2.90 7.65 -16.25
N LEU A 90 -1.96 6.93 -16.91
CA LEU A 90 -0.85 6.24 -16.26
C LEU A 90 0.44 7.04 -16.45
N PRO A 91 1.26 7.28 -15.39
CA PRO A 91 2.51 8.01 -15.54
C PRO A 91 3.52 7.21 -16.37
N SER A 92 4.06 7.80 -17.40
CA SER A 92 5.18 7.25 -18.20
C SER A 92 6.51 7.48 -17.54
N SER A 93 6.65 8.55 -16.76
CA SER A 93 7.84 8.80 -15.94
C SER A 93 7.49 9.50 -14.62
N LEU A 94 8.41 9.34 -13.67
CA LEU A 94 8.41 9.99 -12.36
C LEU A 94 9.83 10.34 -11.98
N GLN A 95 10.13 11.61 -11.76
CA GLN A 95 11.39 12.04 -11.14
C GLN A 95 11.14 12.34 -9.66
N VAL A 96 11.82 11.64 -8.76
CA VAL A 96 11.66 11.85 -7.31
C VAL A 96 12.92 11.42 -6.53
N GLY A 97 13.28 12.20 -5.51
CA GLY A 97 14.35 11.86 -4.57
C GLY A 97 15.72 11.66 -5.23
N GLY A 98 16.01 12.35 -6.35
CA GLY A 98 17.25 12.23 -7.10
C GLY A 98 17.30 10.97 -7.98
N SER A 99 16.18 10.37 -8.29
CA SER A 99 16.06 9.25 -9.22
C SER A 99 14.99 9.53 -10.27
N ASN A 100 15.23 9.07 -11.50
CA ASN A 100 14.22 9.01 -12.55
C ASN A 100 13.69 7.59 -12.67
N TYR A 101 12.37 7.46 -12.70
CA TYR A 101 11.65 6.22 -12.91
C TYR A 101 10.90 6.30 -14.24
N GLY A 102 11.07 5.30 -15.10
CA GLY A 102 10.30 5.16 -16.35
C GLY A 102 9.37 3.97 -16.23
N TYR A 103 8.20 4.06 -16.86
CA TYR A 103 7.18 3.00 -16.83
C TYR A 103 6.66 2.73 -18.25
N ALA A 104 6.53 1.46 -18.61
CA ALA A 104 5.80 1.03 -19.77
C ALA A 104 4.67 0.08 -19.35
N TYR A 105 3.60 0.05 -20.13
CA TYR A 105 2.38 -0.68 -19.80
C TYR A 105 1.92 -1.54 -20.97
N ASP A 106 1.19 -2.62 -20.67
CA ASP A 106 0.42 -3.35 -21.66
C ASP A 106 -1.00 -2.74 -21.84
N GLN A 107 -1.79 -3.33 -22.75
CA GLN A 107 -3.16 -2.89 -23.02
C GLN A 107 -4.12 -3.07 -21.84
N ASN A 108 -3.77 -3.91 -20.85
CA ASN A 108 -4.54 -4.12 -19.62
C ASN A 108 -4.15 -3.12 -18.52
N GLY A 109 -3.10 -2.31 -18.74
CA GLY A 109 -2.54 -1.37 -17.79
C GLY A 109 -1.55 -2.00 -16.81
N ASN A 110 -1.09 -3.22 -17.06
CA ASN A 110 -0.03 -3.81 -16.25
C ASN A 110 1.30 -3.15 -16.58
N ILE A 111 2.13 -2.88 -15.57
CA ILE A 111 3.49 -2.39 -15.77
C ILE A 111 4.32 -3.51 -16.40
N THR A 112 4.74 -3.34 -17.65
CA THR A 112 5.62 -4.29 -18.34
C THR A 112 7.09 -3.99 -18.18
N GLU A 113 7.41 -2.73 -17.90
CA GLU A 113 8.78 -2.29 -17.65
C GLU A 113 8.82 -1.17 -16.60
N TYR A 114 9.81 -1.25 -15.75
CA TYR A 114 10.15 -0.26 -14.76
C TYR A 114 11.64 0.05 -14.89
N GLN A 115 11.96 1.30 -15.11
CA GLN A 115 13.35 1.78 -15.21
C GLN A 115 13.69 2.68 -14.03
N VAL A 116 14.92 2.63 -13.55
CA VAL A 116 15.42 3.56 -12.56
C VAL A 116 16.84 4.01 -12.91
N SER A 117 17.08 5.31 -12.86
CA SER A 117 18.38 5.92 -12.98
C SER A 117 18.61 6.95 -11.87
N ASP A 118 19.85 7.05 -11.36
CA ASP A 118 20.23 8.07 -10.39
C ASP A 118 20.61 9.35 -11.14
N THR A 119 19.90 10.46 -10.89
CA THR A 119 20.16 11.75 -11.51
C THR A 119 21.39 12.45 -10.94
N ASN A 120 21.84 12.05 -9.75
CA ASN A 120 22.98 12.67 -9.07
C ASN A 120 24.32 11.99 -9.42
N ALA A 121 24.30 10.85 -10.09
CA ALA A 121 25.51 10.13 -10.50
C ALA A 121 25.92 10.55 -11.91
N SER A 122 27.08 11.20 -12.05
CA SER A 122 27.70 11.44 -13.36
C SER A 122 27.98 10.09 -14.04
N GLY A 123 27.22 9.77 -15.10
CA GLY A 123 27.29 8.48 -15.78
C GLY A 123 26.47 7.36 -15.13
N GLY A 124 25.46 7.70 -14.33
CA GLY A 124 24.54 6.73 -13.72
C GLY A 124 23.91 5.83 -14.76
N THR A 125 24.05 4.51 -14.58
CA THR A 125 23.43 3.52 -15.48
C THR A 125 21.97 3.35 -15.14
N THR A 126 21.10 3.45 -16.15
CA THR A 126 19.70 3.05 -16.01
C THR A 126 19.63 1.53 -15.79
N LYS A 127 18.91 1.13 -14.75
CA LYS A 127 18.57 -0.27 -14.50
C LYS A 127 17.12 -0.52 -14.83
N THR A 128 16.86 -1.64 -15.47
CA THR A 128 15.52 -2.03 -15.93
C THR A 128 15.05 -3.26 -15.19
N VAL A 129 13.77 -3.27 -14.83
CA VAL A 129 13.04 -4.46 -14.41
C VAL A 129 11.92 -4.67 -15.42
N ALA A 130 11.94 -5.81 -16.12
CA ALA A 130 10.90 -6.14 -17.08
C ALA A 130 10.01 -7.26 -16.53
N TYR A 131 8.69 -7.13 -16.75
CA TYR A 131 7.67 -8.02 -16.24
C TYR A 131 6.89 -8.67 -17.39
N GLN A 132 6.46 -9.90 -17.18
CA GLN A 132 5.54 -10.61 -18.08
C GLN A 132 4.38 -11.18 -17.26
N TYR A 133 3.22 -11.17 -17.88
CA TYR A 133 1.97 -11.60 -17.26
C TYR A 133 1.30 -12.69 -18.13
N ASP A 134 0.48 -13.52 -17.50
CA ASP A 134 -0.40 -14.44 -18.21
C ASP A 134 -1.73 -13.77 -18.61
N GLU A 135 -2.63 -14.53 -19.21
CA GLU A 135 -3.95 -14.06 -19.68
C GLU A 135 -4.87 -13.59 -18.54
N LEU A 136 -4.61 -14.03 -17.30
CA LEU A 136 -5.31 -13.58 -16.08
C LEU A 136 -4.62 -12.38 -15.43
N ASN A 137 -3.61 -11.79 -16.06
CA ASN A 137 -2.78 -10.68 -15.56
C ASN A 137 -1.96 -11.04 -14.32
N ARG A 138 -1.64 -12.32 -14.07
CA ARG A 138 -0.75 -12.75 -12.99
C ARG A 138 0.70 -12.62 -13.43
N LEU A 139 1.58 -12.20 -12.52
CA LEU A 139 3.02 -12.06 -12.78
C LEU A 139 3.67 -13.43 -12.99
N ILE A 140 4.16 -13.72 -14.22
CA ILE A 140 4.81 -15.00 -14.53
C ILE A 140 6.33 -14.90 -14.68
N ARG A 141 6.87 -13.70 -14.94
CA ARG A 141 8.31 -13.49 -15.07
C ARG A 141 8.72 -12.08 -14.70
N GLU A 142 9.86 -11.97 -14.07
CA GLU A 142 10.55 -10.75 -13.71
C GLU A 142 12.02 -10.84 -14.11
N ASN A 143 12.50 -9.94 -14.98
CA ASN A 143 13.92 -9.77 -15.29
C ASN A 143 14.43 -8.54 -14.58
N ASN A 144 15.12 -8.70 -13.45
CA ASN A 144 15.44 -7.61 -12.55
C ASN A 144 16.94 -7.28 -12.54
N GLN A 145 17.33 -6.19 -13.21
CA GLN A 145 18.72 -5.70 -13.19
C GLN A 145 19.13 -5.09 -11.83
N ILE A 146 18.15 -4.60 -11.03
CA ILE A 146 18.45 -4.00 -9.72
C ILE A 146 18.93 -5.10 -8.77
N LEU A 147 18.24 -6.23 -8.78
CA LEU A 147 18.56 -7.41 -7.96
C LEU A 147 19.49 -8.40 -8.65
N ASN A 148 19.87 -8.11 -9.91
CA ASN A 148 20.73 -8.96 -10.74
C ASN A 148 20.25 -10.41 -10.85
N LYS A 149 18.95 -10.60 -11.05
CA LYS A 149 18.33 -11.93 -11.18
C LYS A 149 17.11 -11.91 -12.09
N THR A 150 16.77 -13.09 -12.61
CA THR A 150 15.48 -13.34 -13.25
C THR A 150 14.68 -14.32 -12.39
N VAL A 151 13.40 -14.06 -12.20
CA VAL A 151 12.49 -14.91 -11.45
C VAL A 151 11.32 -15.32 -12.35
N THR A 152 10.93 -16.59 -12.27
CA THR A 152 9.71 -17.08 -12.93
C THR A 152 8.75 -17.64 -11.89
N TYR A 153 7.46 -17.44 -12.16
CA TYR A 153 6.36 -17.85 -11.29
C TYR A 153 5.44 -18.77 -12.08
N ALA A 154 4.97 -19.84 -11.45
CA ALA A 154 4.00 -20.75 -12.03
C ALA A 154 2.83 -20.94 -11.10
N TYR A 155 1.63 -20.92 -11.65
CA TYR A 155 0.37 -21.02 -10.91
C TYR A 155 -0.42 -22.23 -11.37
N ASP A 156 -1.23 -22.79 -10.46
CA ASP A 156 -2.27 -23.74 -10.84
C ASP A 156 -3.54 -23.01 -11.33
N ILE A 157 -4.55 -23.78 -11.71
CA ILE A 157 -5.83 -23.25 -12.22
C ILE A 157 -6.59 -22.44 -11.14
N GLY A 158 -6.37 -22.69 -9.85
CA GLY A 158 -6.96 -21.97 -8.74
C GLY A 158 -6.19 -20.70 -8.32
N GLY A 159 -5.16 -20.29 -9.09
CA GLY A 159 -4.34 -19.12 -8.76
C GLY A 159 -3.35 -19.36 -7.61
N ASN A 160 -3.03 -20.59 -7.29
CA ASN A 160 -2.00 -20.86 -6.30
C ASN A 160 -0.61 -20.81 -6.92
N LEU A 161 0.32 -20.08 -6.30
CA LEU A 161 1.72 -20.05 -6.70
C LEU A 161 2.39 -21.40 -6.37
N VAL A 162 2.49 -22.28 -7.36
CA VAL A 162 3.04 -23.64 -7.19
C VAL A 162 4.56 -23.69 -7.31
N SER A 163 5.17 -22.71 -8.01
CA SER A 163 6.62 -22.67 -8.16
C SER A 163 7.14 -21.26 -8.36
N GLU A 164 8.26 -20.93 -7.68
CA GLU A 164 9.10 -19.77 -7.90
C GLU A 164 10.51 -20.25 -8.21
N LYS A 165 11.08 -19.80 -9.33
CA LYS A 165 12.44 -20.18 -9.73
C LYS A 165 13.28 -18.92 -9.94
N GLU A 166 14.44 -18.85 -9.30
CA GLU A 166 15.41 -17.78 -9.49
C GLU A 166 16.56 -18.25 -10.40
N TYR A 167 16.97 -17.38 -11.31
CA TYR A 167 18.07 -17.57 -12.23
C TYR A 167 19.04 -16.39 -12.16
N ALA A 168 20.26 -16.56 -12.65
CA ALA A 168 21.09 -15.41 -12.99
C ALA A 168 20.34 -14.50 -13.98
N TYR A 169 20.58 -13.20 -13.91
CA TYR A 169 19.88 -12.24 -14.75
C TYR A 169 19.96 -12.61 -16.24
N ALA A 170 18.81 -12.62 -16.89
CA ALA A 170 18.67 -12.88 -18.30
C ALA A 170 17.49 -12.08 -18.87
N SER A 171 17.76 -11.19 -19.83
CA SER A 171 16.71 -10.44 -20.54
C SER A 171 15.99 -11.25 -21.63
N GLY A 172 16.61 -12.34 -22.11
CA GLY A 172 16.10 -13.23 -23.14
C GLY A 172 15.87 -14.68 -22.65
N THR A 173 16.56 -15.62 -23.28
CA THR A 173 16.50 -17.05 -22.92
C THR A 173 17.00 -17.26 -21.48
N LEU A 174 16.26 -18.04 -20.72
CA LEU A 174 16.65 -18.40 -19.35
C LEU A 174 17.88 -19.30 -19.35
N PRO A 175 18.75 -19.18 -18.33
CA PRO A 175 19.80 -20.17 -18.07
C PRO A 175 19.20 -21.58 -17.95
N ALA A 176 19.97 -22.59 -18.30
CA ALA A 176 19.51 -23.99 -18.31
C ALA A 176 19.05 -24.48 -16.92
N SER A 177 19.60 -23.93 -15.84
CA SER A 177 19.29 -24.31 -14.46
C SER A 177 18.95 -23.08 -13.61
N ALA A 178 17.91 -23.19 -12.80
CA ALA A 178 17.62 -22.23 -11.76
C ALA A 178 18.65 -22.34 -10.63
N SER A 179 19.07 -21.20 -10.06
CA SER A 179 19.93 -21.14 -8.86
C SER A 179 19.15 -21.48 -7.60
N VAL A 180 17.84 -21.14 -7.56
CA VAL A 180 16.93 -21.46 -6.48
C VAL A 180 15.60 -21.91 -7.07
N THR A 181 15.01 -22.95 -6.50
CA THR A 181 13.64 -23.36 -6.80
C THR A 181 12.87 -23.53 -5.51
N LYS A 182 11.77 -22.79 -5.38
CA LYS A 182 10.81 -22.91 -4.30
C LYS A 182 9.53 -23.52 -4.85
N THR A 183 8.92 -24.43 -4.09
CA THR A 183 7.68 -25.10 -4.50
C THR A 183 6.63 -25.03 -3.41
N GLY A 184 5.37 -24.82 -3.83
CA GLY A 184 4.19 -24.87 -2.98
C GLY A 184 3.50 -26.23 -3.04
N THR A 185 3.00 -26.70 -1.91
CA THR A 185 2.07 -27.82 -1.79
C THR A 185 0.80 -27.31 -1.12
N PHE A 186 -0.34 -27.64 -1.69
CA PHE A 186 -1.64 -27.16 -1.24
C PHE A 186 -2.49 -28.28 -0.65
N ASP A 187 -3.46 -27.91 0.19
CA ASP A 187 -4.39 -28.85 0.82
C ASP A 187 -5.26 -29.56 -0.23
N SER A 188 -5.56 -30.82 -0.01
CA SER A 188 -6.32 -31.63 -0.97
C SER A 188 -7.82 -31.31 -0.99
N VAL A 189 -8.36 -30.75 0.10
CA VAL A 189 -9.79 -30.42 0.28
C VAL A 189 -10.00 -28.92 0.05
N TRP A 190 -9.37 -28.08 0.84
CA TRP A 190 -9.41 -26.64 0.66
C TRP A 190 -8.18 -26.21 -0.17
N LYS A 191 -8.32 -26.28 -1.48
CA LYS A 191 -7.27 -26.11 -2.48
C LYS A 191 -6.39 -24.88 -2.33
N ASP A 192 -6.90 -23.79 -1.74
CA ASP A 192 -6.16 -22.54 -1.57
C ASP A 192 -5.20 -22.55 -0.38
N LYS A 193 -5.34 -23.49 0.57
CA LYS A 193 -4.45 -23.58 1.75
C LYS A 193 -3.07 -24.07 1.37
N LEU A 194 -2.06 -23.24 1.55
CA LEU A 194 -0.64 -23.60 1.35
C LEU A 194 -0.13 -24.42 2.55
N VAL A 195 -0.04 -25.73 2.42
CA VAL A 195 0.41 -26.62 3.52
C VAL A 195 1.91 -26.81 3.57
N LYS A 196 2.63 -26.46 2.51
CA LYS A 196 4.09 -26.46 2.50
C LYS A 196 4.64 -25.45 1.48
N TRP A 197 5.64 -24.66 1.86
CA TRP A 197 6.39 -23.77 0.97
C TRP A 197 7.89 -24.00 1.16
N ASN A 198 8.58 -24.36 0.08
CA ASN A 198 10.02 -24.63 0.08
C ASN A 198 10.48 -25.52 1.26
N GLY A 199 9.74 -26.61 1.50
CA GLY A 199 10.01 -27.56 2.57
C GLY A 199 9.46 -27.17 3.96
N VAL A 200 9.09 -25.91 4.19
CA VAL A 200 8.51 -25.44 5.45
C VAL A 200 7.03 -25.80 5.51
N ALA A 201 6.62 -26.58 6.50
CA ALA A 201 5.22 -26.99 6.70
C ALA A 201 4.39 -25.88 7.35
N MET A 202 3.09 -25.86 7.03
CA MET A 202 2.10 -24.94 7.56
C MET A 202 0.84 -25.69 7.96
N THR A 203 0.18 -25.21 9.03
CA THR A 203 -1.11 -25.72 9.48
C THR A 203 -2.08 -24.58 9.69
N TYR A 204 -3.38 -24.89 9.63
CA TYR A 204 -4.46 -23.91 9.69
C TYR A 204 -5.57 -24.39 10.63
N ASP A 205 -6.34 -23.44 11.17
CA ASP A 205 -7.61 -23.73 11.83
C ASP A 205 -8.75 -24.00 10.82
N ALA A 206 -9.94 -24.27 11.36
CA ALA A 206 -11.12 -24.53 10.54
C ALA A 206 -11.59 -23.28 9.74
N SER A 207 -11.27 -22.07 10.20
CA SER A 207 -11.60 -20.80 9.54
C SER A 207 -10.58 -20.41 8.46
N GLY A 208 -9.49 -21.18 8.30
CA GLY A 208 -8.45 -20.90 7.34
C GLY A 208 -7.35 -19.96 7.84
N ASN A 209 -7.27 -19.71 9.13
CA ASN A 209 -6.18 -18.92 9.70
C ASN A 209 -4.96 -19.82 9.92
N MET A 210 -3.77 -19.35 9.56
CA MET A 210 -2.53 -20.09 9.74
C MET A 210 -2.22 -20.25 11.23
N LEU A 211 -2.01 -21.49 11.69
CA LEU A 211 -1.61 -21.81 13.06
C LEU A 211 -0.11 -21.98 13.21
N THR A 212 0.55 -22.50 12.18
CA THR A 212 2.02 -22.67 12.19
C THR A 212 2.63 -22.39 10.82
N LYS A 213 3.88 -21.88 10.82
CA LYS A 213 4.80 -21.85 9.67
C LYS A 213 6.17 -22.29 10.16
N GLY A 214 6.53 -23.55 9.94
CA GLY A 214 7.71 -24.16 10.57
C GLY A 214 7.62 -24.06 12.09
N ASN A 215 8.60 -23.41 12.72
CA ASN A 215 8.65 -23.22 14.18
C ASN A 215 7.84 -22.00 14.67
N THR A 216 7.37 -21.14 13.77
CA THR A 216 6.53 -19.98 14.13
C THR A 216 5.11 -20.46 14.42
N LYS A 217 4.53 -19.99 15.54
CA LYS A 217 3.14 -20.26 15.92
C LYS A 217 2.34 -18.99 15.93
N TYR A 218 1.08 -19.10 15.51
CA TYR A 218 0.12 -18.01 15.45
C TYR A 218 -1.13 -18.38 16.25
N THR A 219 -1.74 -17.41 16.92
CA THR A 219 -3.06 -17.55 17.53
C THR A 219 -3.97 -16.43 17.04
N TRP A 220 -5.26 -16.69 17.00
CA TRP A 220 -6.25 -15.78 16.40
C TRP A 220 -7.37 -15.48 17.39
N THR A 221 -8.01 -14.33 17.22
CA THR A 221 -9.17 -13.86 17.99
C THR A 221 -10.15 -13.17 17.04
N LEU A 222 -11.39 -12.96 17.47
CA LEU A 222 -12.41 -12.28 16.66
C LEU A 222 -12.55 -12.84 15.23
N GLY A 223 -12.38 -14.16 15.09
CA GLY A 223 -12.45 -14.86 13.80
C GLY A 223 -11.13 -14.88 13.04
N ASN A 224 -10.62 -13.73 12.57
CA ASN A 224 -9.41 -13.63 11.73
C ASN A 224 -8.41 -12.55 12.18
N ALA A 225 -8.59 -11.96 13.36
CA ALA A 225 -7.62 -11.01 13.92
C ALA A 225 -6.45 -11.78 14.57
N LEU A 226 -5.22 -11.49 14.17
CA LEU A 226 -4.01 -12.14 14.69
C LEU A 226 -3.80 -11.74 16.16
N ALA A 227 -3.92 -12.67 17.09
CA ALA A 227 -3.78 -12.39 18.53
C ALA A 227 -2.33 -12.50 19.00
N SER A 228 -1.57 -13.48 18.51
CA SER A 228 -0.16 -13.61 18.89
C SER A 228 0.68 -14.29 17.82
N VAL A 229 1.99 -14.02 17.89
CA VAL A 229 3.04 -14.72 17.12
C VAL A 229 4.15 -15.14 18.07
N SER A 230 4.59 -16.41 17.96
CA SER A 230 5.77 -16.92 18.66
C SER A 230 6.76 -17.47 17.65
N ASN A 231 7.87 -16.75 17.44
CA ASN A 231 8.91 -17.07 16.46
C ASN A 231 10.34 -16.95 17.04
N GLY A 232 10.49 -17.25 18.32
CA GLY A 232 11.66 -16.92 19.13
C GLY A 232 11.49 -15.65 19.94
N LYS A 233 10.49 -14.81 19.57
CA LYS A 233 9.94 -13.71 20.36
C LYS A 233 8.51 -14.03 20.74
N ASN A 234 8.04 -13.42 21.81
CA ASN A 234 6.64 -13.47 22.22
C ASN A 234 5.95 -12.15 21.83
N ILE A 235 5.10 -12.21 20.80
CA ILE A 235 4.44 -11.04 20.23
C ILE A 235 2.93 -11.18 20.45
N GLN A 236 2.28 -10.12 20.94
CA GLN A 236 0.85 -10.10 21.19
C GLN A 236 0.23 -8.83 20.60
N TYR A 237 -0.98 -8.95 20.11
CA TYR A 237 -1.75 -7.87 19.51
C TYR A 237 -3.10 -7.71 20.21
N SER A 238 -3.59 -6.48 20.29
CA SER A 238 -4.95 -6.18 20.75
C SER A 238 -5.61 -5.20 19.78
N TYR A 239 -6.91 -5.33 19.62
CA TYR A 239 -7.71 -4.59 18.67
C TYR A 239 -8.86 -3.87 19.39
N ASP A 240 -9.33 -2.77 18.81
CA ASP A 240 -10.56 -2.12 19.20
C ASP A 240 -11.79 -2.79 18.56
N HIS A 241 -12.97 -2.23 18.83
CA HIS A 241 -14.23 -2.73 18.29
C HIS A 241 -14.40 -2.53 16.77
N ALA A 242 -13.60 -1.60 16.18
CA ALA A 242 -13.57 -1.37 14.73
C ALA A 242 -12.55 -2.25 14.01
N GLY A 243 -11.79 -3.09 14.75
CA GLY A 243 -10.77 -3.98 14.20
C GLY A 243 -9.39 -3.32 14.03
N HIS A 244 -9.19 -2.08 14.50
CA HIS A 244 -7.87 -1.46 14.46
C HIS A 244 -6.97 -2.06 15.54
N ARG A 245 -5.74 -2.36 15.16
CA ARG A 245 -4.72 -2.85 16.10
C ARG A 245 -4.21 -1.72 17.00
N ILE A 246 -4.74 -1.64 18.22
CA ILE A 246 -4.42 -0.55 19.17
C ILE A 246 -3.21 -0.84 20.05
N LYS A 247 -2.73 -2.09 20.10
CA LYS A 247 -1.61 -2.48 20.95
C LYS A 247 -0.80 -3.61 20.33
N LYS A 248 0.52 -3.49 20.41
CA LYS A 248 1.50 -4.54 20.13
C LYS A 248 2.41 -4.71 21.35
N VAL A 249 2.66 -5.94 21.77
CA VAL A 249 3.62 -6.27 22.83
C VAL A 249 4.66 -7.19 22.25
N VAL A 250 5.95 -6.86 22.37
CA VAL A 250 7.08 -7.67 21.92
C VAL A 250 7.98 -7.93 23.11
N ASP A 251 8.06 -9.19 23.59
CA ASP A 251 8.87 -9.59 24.74
C ASP A 251 8.67 -8.68 25.97
N GLY A 252 7.42 -8.25 26.20
CA GLY A 252 7.03 -7.35 27.29
C GLY A 252 7.09 -5.85 26.95
N ALA A 253 7.77 -5.43 25.89
CA ALA A 253 7.76 -4.04 25.44
C ALA A 253 6.42 -3.70 24.78
N VAL A 254 5.69 -2.77 25.35
CA VAL A 254 4.34 -2.38 24.94
C VAL A 254 4.41 -1.21 23.97
N THR A 255 3.88 -1.36 22.77
CA THR A 255 3.58 -0.28 21.82
C THR A 255 2.08 -0.02 21.82
N GLN A 256 1.70 1.20 22.15
CA GLN A 256 0.32 1.70 22.06
C GLN A 256 0.15 2.48 20.76
N MET A 257 -0.98 2.29 20.09
CA MET A 257 -1.33 2.88 18.79
C MET A 257 -2.62 3.68 18.92
N CYS A 258 -2.66 4.88 18.32
CA CYS A 258 -3.84 5.74 18.30
C CYS A 258 -4.26 6.02 16.86
N TYR A 259 -5.57 5.95 16.62
CA TYR A 259 -6.17 6.13 15.30
C TYR A 259 -7.11 7.32 15.25
N ALA A 260 -7.14 8.02 14.12
CA ALA A 260 -8.16 9.00 13.75
C ALA A 260 -8.95 8.41 12.55
N GLY A 261 -10.16 7.93 12.82
CA GLY A 261 -10.81 7.03 11.87
C GLY A 261 -9.91 5.82 11.62
N ASP A 262 -9.66 5.51 10.36
CA ASP A 262 -8.79 4.38 9.97
C ASP A 262 -7.29 4.73 9.89
N LEU A 263 -6.89 5.96 10.20
CA LEU A 263 -5.52 6.41 10.07
C LEU A 263 -4.76 6.27 11.41
N LEU A 264 -3.66 5.52 11.41
CA LEU A 264 -2.74 5.44 12.56
C LEU A 264 -2.01 6.79 12.70
N VAL A 265 -2.41 7.63 13.65
CA VAL A 265 -1.83 8.98 13.80
C VAL A 265 -0.67 9.02 14.79
N SER A 266 -0.57 8.07 15.70
CA SER A 266 0.59 7.96 16.58
C SER A 266 0.80 6.56 17.13
N GLU A 267 2.05 6.28 17.49
CA GLU A 267 2.41 5.11 18.28
C GLU A 267 3.53 5.42 19.27
N ARG A 268 3.54 4.73 20.43
CA ARG A 268 4.57 4.88 21.45
C ARG A 268 4.93 3.54 22.07
N THR A 269 6.22 3.23 22.12
CA THR A 269 6.75 2.03 22.77
C THR A 269 7.33 2.38 24.13
N GLY A 270 6.75 1.85 25.21
CA GLY A 270 7.22 2.08 26.58
C GLY A 270 7.37 3.57 26.91
N SER A 271 8.58 3.97 27.32
CA SER A 271 8.96 5.35 27.63
C SER A 271 9.57 6.10 26.45
N GLU A 272 9.66 5.50 25.27
CA GLU A 272 10.19 6.18 24.07
C GLU A 272 9.32 7.37 23.67
N LYS A 273 9.91 8.29 22.90
CA LYS A 273 9.15 9.39 22.30
C LYS A 273 8.13 8.83 21.32
N THR A 274 6.95 9.45 21.33
CA THR A 274 5.86 9.11 20.42
C THR A 274 6.28 9.37 18.98
N LEU A 275 6.05 8.39 18.09
CA LEU A 275 6.05 8.59 16.66
C LEU A 275 4.71 9.20 16.26
N TRP A 276 4.74 10.23 15.41
CA TRP A 276 3.54 10.88 14.92
C TRP A 276 3.52 10.83 13.41
N TYR A 277 2.35 10.49 12.85
CA TYR A 277 2.15 10.36 11.40
C TYR A 277 1.18 11.41 10.90
N ARG A 278 1.42 11.93 9.74
CA ARG A 278 0.56 12.89 9.06
C ARG A 278 0.23 12.40 7.67
N TYR A 279 -0.99 12.69 7.25
CA TYR A 279 -1.56 12.15 6.03
C TYR A 279 -2.01 13.27 5.12
N ASP A 280 -2.08 12.99 3.81
CA ASP A 280 -2.83 13.81 2.86
C ASP A 280 -4.34 13.54 3.01
N SER A 281 -5.15 14.30 2.29
CA SER A 281 -6.62 14.15 2.30
C SER A 281 -7.10 12.80 1.74
N SER A 282 -6.25 12.09 1.03
CA SER A 282 -6.51 10.74 0.48
C SER A 282 -6.07 9.62 1.42
N GLY A 283 -5.53 9.94 2.60
CA GLY A 283 -5.08 8.95 3.59
C GLY A 283 -3.69 8.36 3.33
N ASN A 284 -2.89 8.96 2.43
CA ASN A 284 -1.50 8.56 2.28
C ASN A 284 -0.62 9.26 3.30
N VAL A 285 0.24 8.51 4.00
CA VAL A 285 1.18 9.12 4.94
C VAL A 285 2.16 10.03 4.20
N ILE A 286 2.29 11.29 4.66
CA ILE A 286 3.17 12.32 4.07
C ILE A 286 4.36 12.67 4.94
N ALA A 287 4.23 12.54 6.26
CA ALA A 287 5.31 12.86 7.18
C ALA A 287 5.28 11.99 8.45
N LEU A 288 6.48 11.77 9.00
CA LEU A 288 6.74 11.09 10.26
C LEU A 288 7.50 12.04 11.18
N THR A 289 7.09 12.15 12.45
CA THR A 289 7.92 12.75 13.50
C THR A 289 8.61 11.65 14.29
N TYR A 290 9.94 11.69 14.32
CA TYR A 290 10.80 10.79 15.09
C TYR A 290 11.81 11.62 15.89
N GLU A 291 11.91 11.41 17.20
CA GLU A 291 12.80 12.16 18.11
C GLU A 291 12.67 13.69 18.01
N SER A 292 11.46 14.19 17.74
CA SER A 292 11.10 15.61 17.55
C SER A 292 11.50 16.20 16.18
N GLU A 293 12.11 15.41 15.28
CA GLU A 293 12.42 15.79 13.92
C GLU A 293 11.34 15.28 12.97
N ILE A 294 11.00 16.07 11.96
CA ILE A 294 10.02 15.69 10.93
C ILE A 294 10.76 15.19 9.69
N TYR A 295 10.34 14.02 9.21
CA TYR A 295 10.80 13.42 7.97
C TYR A 295 9.63 13.30 6.98
N MET A 296 9.86 13.70 5.73
CA MET A 296 8.84 13.61 4.68
C MET A 296 9.01 12.31 3.89
N TYR A 297 7.89 11.65 3.60
CA TYR A 297 7.91 10.40 2.84
C TYR A 297 8.06 10.64 1.34
N LEU A 298 8.94 9.87 0.70
CA LEU A 298 9.03 9.74 -0.75
C LEU A 298 8.37 8.46 -1.21
N ARG A 299 7.59 8.54 -2.29
CA ARG A 299 6.89 7.41 -2.91
C ARG A 299 7.23 7.28 -4.38
N ASN A 300 7.19 6.05 -4.91
CA ASN A 300 7.17 5.79 -6.34
C ASN A 300 5.72 5.83 -6.87
N ALA A 301 5.54 5.68 -8.19
CA ALA A 301 4.21 5.66 -8.80
C ALA A 301 3.37 4.43 -8.40
N GLN A 302 4.01 3.39 -7.85
CA GLN A 302 3.36 2.18 -7.33
C GLN A 302 2.95 2.34 -5.86
N ASN A 303 3.08 3.55 -5.28
CA ASN A 303 2.80 3.90 -3.90
C ASN A 303 3.72 3.24 -2.84
N ASP A 304 4.83 2.63 -3.25
CA ASP A 304 5.83 2.15 -2.30
C ASP A 304 6.54 3.32 -1.65
N ILE A 305 6.76 3.26 -0.35
CA ILE A 305 7.63 4.21 0.33
C ILE A 305 9.07 3.86 0.00
N ILE A 306 9.71 4.71 -0.81
CA ILE A 306 11.07 4.51 -1.31
C ILE A 306 12.13 5.25 -0.50
N GLY A 307 11.73 6.18 0.38
CA GLY A 307 12.69 6.92 1.20
C GLY A 307 12.08 7.95 2.13
N LEU A 308 12.96 8.59 2.89
CA LEU A 308 12.64 9.68 3.79
C LEU A 308 13.56 10.87 3.53
N LEU A 309 12.98 12.08 3.48
CA LEU A 309 13.69 13.37 3.43
C LEU A 309 13.81 13.94 4.84
N ASP A 310 14.96 14.53 5.13
CA ASP A 310 15.18 15.32 6.35
C ASP A 310 14.81 16.81 6.17
N LYS A 311 15.10 17.62 7.21
CA LYS A 311 14.90 19.07 7.21
C LYS A 311 15.69 19.83 6.12
N ASP A 312 16.76 19.25 5.62
CA ASP A 312 17.63 19.83 4.58
C ASP A 312 17.22 19.36 3.17
N GLY A 313 16.10 18.62 3.04
CA GLY A 313 15.61 18.05 1.79
C GLY A 313 16.47 16.91 1.26
N LYS A 314 17.35 16.33 2.09
CA LYS A 314 18.22 15.23 1.72
C LYS A 314 17.53 13.89 1.97
N VAL A 315 17.73 12.95 1.05
CA VAL A 315 17.27 11.57 1.23
C VAL A 315 18.19 10.89 2.24
N VAL A 316 17.71 10.69 3.47
CA VAL A 316 18.47 10.10 4.58
C VAL A 316 18.19 8.62 4.80
N VAL A 317 17.11 8.12 4.21
CA VAL A 317 16.75 6.69 4.16
C VAL A 317 16.27 6.34 2.77
N ARG A 318 16.69 5.18 2.26
CA ARG A 318 16.16 4.53 1.05
C ARG A 318 15.76 3.10 1.37
N TYR A 319 14.61 2.66 0.83
CA TYR A 319 14.12 1.29 0.93
C TYR A 319 14.11 0.67 -0.46
N THR A 320 14.58 -0.58 -0.55
CA THR A 320 14.49 -1.40 -1.76
C THR A 320 13.71 -2.67 -1.44
N TYR A 321 12.76 -2.99 -2.30
CA TYR A 321 11.91 -4.17 -2.19
C TYR A 321 12.10 -5.10 -3.39
N ASP A 322 11.78 -6.39 -3.20
CA ASP A 322 11.49 -7.25 -4.34
C ASP A 322 10.05 -6.96 -4.84
N SER A 323 9.67 -7.59 -5.94
CA SER A 323 8.36 -7.38 -6.56
C SER A 323 7.17 -7.75 -5.68
N TRP A 324 7.39 -8.53 -4.63
CA TRP A 324 6.38 -8.95 -3.66
C TRP A 324 6.44 -8.21 -2.32
N GLY A 325 7.28 -7.17 -2.23
CA GLY A 325 7.36 -6.35 -1.03
C GLY A 325 8.32 -6.86 0.05
N GLN A 326 9.11 -7.91 -0.21
CA GLN A 326 10.16 -8.30 0.71
C GLN A 326 11.19 -7.16 0.77
N VAL A 327 11.47 -6.66 1.98
CA VAL A 327 12.51 -5.63 2.18
C VAL A 327 13.87 -6.25 1.88
N VAL A 328 14.50 -5.81 0.80
CA VAL A 328 15.83 -6.31 0.36
C VAL A 328 16.93 -5.50 0.99
N LYS A 329 16.75 -4.17 1.08
CA LYS A 329 17.80 -3.26 1.56
C LYS A 329 17.21 -2.00 2.19
N ILE A 330 17.87 -1.52 3.24
CA ILE A 330 17.65 -0.21 3.84
C ILE A 330 19.00 0.51 3.82
N GLU A 331 19.07 1.69 3.22
CA GLU A 331 20.29 2.48 3.04
C GLU A 331 20.10 3.91 3.54
N GLY A 332 21.19 4.65 3.61
CA GLY A 332 21.22 6.06 3.99
C GLY A 332 21.80 6.29 5.37
N THR A 333 22.04 7.56 5.67
CA THR A 333 22.74 8.01 6.90
C THR A 333 21.93 7.73 8.18
N LEU A 334 20.60 7.60 8.06
CA LEU A 334 19.69 7.34 9.18
C LEU A 334 18.99 5.98 9.06
N LYS A 335 19.56 5.02 8.30
CA LYS A 335 18.97 3.69 8.09
C LYS A 335 18.70 2.92 9.39
N ASP A 336 19.61 3.01 10.36
CA ASP A 336 19.55 2.28 11.64
C ASP A 336 18.80 3.07 12.74
N LYS A 337 18.34 4.29 12.42
CA LYS A 337 17.54 5.15 13.29
C LYS A 337 16.10 5.21 12.79
N VAL A 338 15.70 6.35 12.22
CA VAL A 338 14.34 6.52 11.67
C VAL A 338 14.02 5.49 10.58
N GLY A 339 15.02 5.04 9.80
CA GLY A 339 14.83 4.02 8.78
C GLY A 339 14.40 2.66 9.33
N ALA A 340 14.99 2.24 10.45
CA ALA A 340 14.61 1.00 11.14
C ALA A 340 13.28 1.14 11.89
N ARG A 341 13.02 2.33 12.46
CA ARG A 341 11.82 2.60 13.29
C ARG A 341 10.57 2.91 12.47
N ASN A 342 10.71 3.41 11.23
CA ASN A 342 9.58 3.66 10.36
C ASN A 342 8.85 2.36 10.01
N PRO A 343 7.55 2.21 10.36
CA PRO A 343 6.80 1.01 10.04
C PRO A 343 6.22 1.04 8.63
N PHE A 344 5.94 2.23 8.05
CA PHE A 344 5.32 2.32 6.74
C PHE A 344 6.35 2.06 5.63
N ARG A 345 6.10 1.05 4.79
CA ARG A 345 7.04 0.60 3.76
C ARG A 345 6.35 0.30 2.43
N TYR A 346 6.44 -0.94 1.94
CA TYR A 346 5.85 -1.40 0.68
C TYR A 346 4.37 -1.06 0.61
N LYS A 347 3.92 -0.43 -0.47
CA LYS A 347 2.54 0.06 -0.71
C LYS A 347 1.99 0.96 0.42
N GLY A 348 2.86 1.47 1.29
CA GLY A 348 2.44 2.23 2.47
C GLY A 348 1.86 1.38 3.60
N TYR A 349 2.00 0.06 3.58
CA TYR A 349 1.54 -0.81 4.67
C TYR A 349 2.44 -0.72 5.89
N TYR A 350 1.86 -1.06 7.03
CA TYR A 350 2.57 -1.18 8.30
C TYR A 350 3.36 -2.50 8.35
N TYR A 351 4.67 -2.42 8.40
CA TYR A 351 5.58 -3.56 8.47
C TYR A 351 5.97 -3.88 9.91
N ASP A 352 5.65 -5.09 10.37
CA ASP A 352 6.11 -5.63 11.65
C ASP A 352 7.48 -6.29 11.47
N VAL A 353 8.53 -5.56 11.82
CA VAL A 353 9.92 -6.03 11.66
C VAL A 353 10.21 -7.32 12.43
N GLU A 354 9.50 -7.56 13.52
CA GLU A 354 9.64 -8.73 14.40
C GLU A 354 9.13 -10.01 13.76
N THR A 355 8.14 -9.90 12.87
CA THR A 355 7.49 -11.05 12.19
C THR A 355 7.80 -11.11 10.70
N GLY A 356 8.20 -9.99 10.09
CA GLY A 356 8.34 -9.86 8.65
C GLY A 356 7.00 -9.76 7.91
N LEU A 357 5.90 -9.55 8.63
CA LEU A 357 4.55 -9.42 8.06
C LEU A 357 4.16 -7.96 7.82
N TYR A 358 3.33 -7.72 6.81
CA TYR A 358 2.63 -6.46 6.64
C TYR A 358 1.23 -6.55 7.23
N TYR A 359 0.87 -5.62 8.10
CA TYR A 359 -0.48 -5.42 8.60
C TYR A 359 -1.26 -4.57 7.58
N CYS A 360 -2.20 -5.21 6.89
CA CYS A 360 -3.10 -4.61 5.90
C CYS A 360 -4.50 -4.44 6.48
N ARG A 361 -4.59 -3.92 7.71
CA ARG A 361 -5.84 -3.72 8.48
C ARG A 361 -6.58 -5.02 8.80
N SER A 362 -7.34 -5.57 7.85
CA SER A 362 -8.14 -6.78 8.08
C SER A 362 -7.32 -8.06 8.07
N ARG A 363 -6.20 -8.08 7.35
CA ARG A 363 -5.34 -9.27 7.18
C ARG A 363 -3.85 -8.98 7.36
N TYR A 364 -3.06 -10.04 7.48
CA TYR A 364 -1.61 -9.97 7.49
C TYR A 364 -1.05 -10.62 6.22
N TYR A 365 -0.24 -9.85 5.48
CA TYR A 365 0.44 -10.30 4.28
C TYR A 365 1.87 -10.75 4.61
N ASP A 366 2.24 -11.95 4.15
CA ASP A 366 3.59 -12.50 4.28
C ASP A 366 4.32 -12.46 2.93
N PRO A 367 5.24 -11.50 2.72
CA PRO A 367 5.97 -11.39 1.46
C PRO A 367 6.91 -12.56 1.19
N ALA A 368 7.29 -13.36 2.20
CA ALA A 368 8.16 -14.52 2.03
C ALA A 368 7.45 -15.70 1.36
N ILE A 369 6.13 -15.79 1.51
CA ILE A 369 5.28 -16.81 0.87
C ILE A 369 4.30 -16.23 -0.15
N ARG A 370 4.38 -14.92 -0.44
CA ARG A 370 3.64 -14.20 -1.49
C ARG A 370 2.12 -14.17 -1.29
N ARG A 371 1.63 -14.27 -0.05
CA ARG A 371 0.20 -14.38 0.21
C ARG A 371 -0.20 -13.93 1.61
N PHE A 372 -1.49 -13.76 1.82
CA PHE A 372 -2.06 -13.57 3.16
C PHE A 372 -1.95 -14.85 4.00
N ILE A 373 -1.85 -14.69 5.34
CA ILE A 373 -1.77 -15.82 6.29
C ILE A 373 -3.13 -16.22 6.87
N SER A 374 -4.20 -15.54 6.47
CA SER A 374 -5.61 -15.89 6.75
C SER A 374 -6.43 -15.82 5.48
N ALA A 375 -7.51 -16.59 5.41
CA ALA A 375 -8.47 -16.51 4.31
C ALA A 375 -9.17 -15.15 4.31
N ASP A 376 -9.60 -14.70 3.14
CA ASP A 376 -10.50 -13.56 2.98
C ASP A 376 -11.90 -13.88 3.51
N ASP A 377 -12.74 -12.85 3.71
CA ASP A 377 -14.14 -13.07 4.05
C ASP A 377 -14.83 -13.82 2.90
N THR A 378 -15.60 -14.85 3.26
CA THR A 378 -16.40 -15.61 2.30
C THR A 378 -17.48 -14.79 1.60
N GLN A 379 -17.78 -13.58 2.10
CA GLN A 379 -18.64 -12.62 1.41
C GLN A 379 -18.09 -12.26 0.03
N VAL A 380 -16.75 -12.21 -0.13
CA VAL A 380 -16.08 -11.99 -1.42
C VAL A 380 -16.51 -13.01 -2.48
N LEU A 381 -16.74 -14.26 -2.07
CA LEU A 381 -17.24 -15.32 -2.96
C LEU A 381 -18.71 -15.11 -3.33
N ARG A 382 -19.53 -14.62 -2.39
CA ARG A 382 -20.95 -14.33 -2.63
C ARG A 382 -21.14 -13.15 -3.57
N ASP A 383 -20.28 -12.13 -3.43
CA ASP A 383 -20.31 -10.92 -4.27
C ASP A 383 -19.78 -11.17 -5.69
N ASN A 384 -19.09 -12.30 -5.91
CA ASN A 384 -18.46 -12.65 -7.19
C ASN A 384 -18.83 -14.09 -7.62
N LEU A 385 -20.11 -14.42 -7.60
CA LEU A 385 -20.62 -15.78 -7.92
C LEU A 385 -20.19 -16.28 -9.31
N ASP A 386 -20.01 -15.36 -10.25
CA ASP A 386 -19.58 -15.68 -11.63
C ASP A 386 -18.07 -16.05 -11.70
N MET A 387 -17.31 -15.79 -10.63
CA MET A 387 -15.87 -15.99 -10.55
C MET A 387 -15.45 -16.97 -9.43
N LEU A 388 -16.40 -17.76 -8.92
CA LEU A 388 -16.16 -18.67 -7.77
C LEU A 388 -15.00 -19.67 -7.98
N GLY A 389 -14.74 -20.07 -9.22
CA GLY A 389 -13.63 -20.96 -9.56
C GLY A 389 -12.27 -20.28 -9.74
N GLU A 390 -12.24 -18.94 -9.76
CA GLU A 390 -11.05 -18.14 -10.07
C GLU A 390 -10.53 -17.33 -8.88
N LYS A 391 -11.29 -17.26 -7.79
CA LYS A 391 -10.93 -16.49 -6.59
C LYS A 391 -10.19 -17.34 -5.58
N ASN A 392 -8.91 -17.02 -5.40
CA ASN A 392 -8.07 -17.56 -4.34
C ASN A 392 -8.18 -16.67 -3.09
N LEU A 393 -8.71 -17.22 -1.98
CA LEU A 393 -8.95 -16.43 -0.75
C LEU A 393 -7.68 -15.97 -0.03
N TYR A 394 -6.52 -16.46 -0.43
CA TYR A 394 -5.23 -16.07 0.16
C TYR A 394 -4.37 -15.25 -0.79
N ALA A 395 -4.74 -15.14 -2.06
CA ALA A 395 -3.94 -14.42 -3.05
C ALA A 395 -3.78 -12.94 -2.68
N TYR A 396 -2.57 -12.43 -2.77
CA TYR A 396 -2.29 -11.01 -2.66
C TYR A 396 -2.39 -10.37 -4.04
N CYS A 397 -3.29 -9.41 -4.19
CA CYS A 397 -3.49 -8.66 -5.43
C CYS A 397 -3.78 -9.54 -6.66
N ASP A 398 -4.47 -10.69 -6.49
CA ASP A 398 -4.69 -11.69 -7.55
C ASP A 398 -3.38 -12.01 -8.31
N ASP A 399 -2.28 -12.23 -7.58
CA ASP A 399 -0.94 -12.55 -8.11
C ASP A 399 -0.32 -11.48 -9.04
N ASN A 400 -0.79 -10.23 -8.95
CA ASN A 400 -0.21 -9.07 -9.64
C ASN A 400 0.22 -7.97 -8.65
N PRO A 401 1.31 -8.17 -7.89
CA PRO A 401 1.75 -7.24 -6.86
C PRO A 401 2.35 -5.94 -7.42
N ILE A 402 2.67 -5.92 -8.73
CA ILE A 402 3.34 -4.79 -9.38
C ILE A 402 2.35 -3.67 -9.67
N THR A 403 1.18 -4.01 -10.21
CA THR A 403 0.19 -3.05 -10.70
C THR A 403 -0.95 -2.83 -9.70
N ARG A 404 -1.13 -3.75 -8.73
CA ARG A 404 -2.26 -3.77 -7.81
C ARG A 404 -1.83 -3.51 -6.36
N VAL A 405 -2.78 -3.05 -5.53
CA VAL A 405 -2.63 -2.87 -4.08
C VAL A 405 -3.89 -3.34 -3.38
N ASP A 406 -3.73 -3.93 -2.22
CA ASP A 406 -4.83 -4.30 -1.32
C ASP A 406 -4.66 -3.56 0.01
N GLY A 407 -5.13 -2.29 0.05
CA GLY A 407 -4.85 -1.35 1.13
C GLY A 407 -5.56 -1.66 2.45
N ASP A 408 -6.67 -2.37 2.39
CA ASP A 408 -7.50 -2.75 3.54
C ASP A 408 -7.48 -4.26 3.84
N GLY A 409 -6.80 -5.03 3.00
CA GLY A 409 -6.71 -6.48 3.14
C GLY A 409 -7.99 -7.21 2.73
N GLN A 410 -8.90 -6.59 1.97
CA GLN A 410 -10.16 -7.18 1.51
C GLN A 410 -10.31 -7.14 -0.01
N CYS A 411 -9.81 -6.07 -0.64
CA CYS A 411 -10.06 -5.82 -2.05
C CYS A 411 -8.86 -5.08 -2.67
N TRP A 412 -8.35 -5.60 -3.77
CA TRP A 412 -7.27 -4.90 -4.49
C TRP A 412 -7.80 -3.79 -5.39
N ASN A 413 -6.99 -2.75 -5.55
CA ASN A 413 -7.18 -1.65 -6.50
C ASN A 413 -5.96 -1.55 -7.42
N ILE A 414 -6.13 -0.96 -8.62
CA ILE A 414 -4.99 -0.66 -9.50
C ILE A 414 -4.23 0.53 -8.92
N VAL A 415 -2.93 0.37 -8.73
CA VAL A 415 -2.03 1.41 -8.23
C VAL A 415 -1.06 1.81 -9.31
N VAL A 416 -1.45 2.76 -10.11
CA VAL A 416 -0.50 3.49 -10.94
C VAL A 416 -0.95 4.94 -11.01
N GLY A 417 -0.18 5.83 -10.40
CA GLY A 417 -0.55 7.24 -10.32
C GLY A 417 -1.73 7.47 -9.36
N ALA A 418 -2.18 8.68 -9.25
CA ALA A 418 -3.12 9.24 -8.26
C ALA A 418 -4.51 8.57 -8.09
N VAL A 419 -4.68 7.28 -8.40
CA VAL A 419 -5.98 6.57 -8.38
C VAL A 419 -6.50 6.29 -6.98
N ILE A 420 -5.63 6.30 -5.96
CA ILE A 420 -6.07 6.03 -4.58
C ILE A 420 -7.04 7.08 -4.06
N GLY A 421 -6.94 8.33 -4.55
CA GLY A 421 -7.84 9.41 -4.15
C GLY A 421 -9.32 9.22 -4.53
N ALA A 422 -9.60 8.47 -5.58
CA ALA A 422 -10.95 8.33 -6.12
C ALA A 422 -11.85 7.37 -5.33
N ALA A 423 -11.34 6.20 -5.01
CA ALA A 423 -12.09 5.21 -4.24
C ALA A 423 -12.35 5.70 -2.80
N MET A 424 -11.39 6.47 -2.24
CA MET A 424 -11.51 7.04 -0.89
C MET A 424 -12.54 8.19 -0.86
N ASN A 425 -12.65 9.03 -1.91
CA ASN A 425 -13.66 10.11 -1.94
C ASN A 425 -15.10 9.58 -2.00
N VAL A 426 -15.34 8.46 -2.70
CA VAL A 426 -16.68 7.82 -2.70
C VAL A 426 -17.01 7.25 -1.32
N LEU A 427 -16.03 6.65 -0.64
CA LEU A 427 -16.22 6.11 0.73
C LEU A 427 -16.36 7.25 1.77
N ALA A 428 -15.53 8.29 1.67
CA ALA A 428 -15.60 9.46 2.56
C ALA A 428 -16.93 10.22 2.40
N GLY A 429 -17.42 10.41 1.17
CA GLY A 429 -18.73 11.00 0.90
C GLY A 429 -19.87 10.18 1.45
N GLY A 430 -19.83 8.86 1.30
CA GLY A 430 -20.84 7.94 1.85
C GLY A 430 -20.87 7.92 3.38
N VAL A 431 -19.71 7.96 4.03
CA VAL A 431 -19.60 8.03 5.50
C VAL A 431 -20.06 9.40 6.01
N ALA A 432 -19.69 10.52 5.36
CA ALA A 432 -20.17 11.85 5.73
C ALA A 432 -21.70 11.95 5.62
N ALA A 433 -22.30 11.42 4.55
CA ALA A 433 -23.76 11.37 4.37
C ALA A 433 -24.43 10.53 5.47
N ALA A 434 -23.86 9.38 5.82
CA ALA A 434 -24.38 8.53 6.91
C ALA A 434 -24.31 9.20 8.29
N VAL A 435 -23.25 9.99 8.55
CA VAL A 435 -23.07 10.72 9.82
C VAL A 435 -23.95 11.96 9.89
N THR A 436 -24.17 12.66 8.76
CA THR A 436 -24.96 13.90 8.71
C THR A 436 -26.45 13.67 8.45
N GLY A 437 -26.87 12.44 8.12
CA GLY A 437 -28.24 12.12 7.77
C GLY A 437 -28.71 12.71 6.43
N GLN A 438 -27.78 13.20 5.60
CA GLN A 438 -28.09 13.67 4.25
C GLN A 438 -28.15 12.48 3.28
N GLU A 439 -29.15 12.50 2.39
CA GLU A 439 -29.21 11.51 1.31
C GLU A 439 -28.07 11.77 0.30
N TYR A 440 -27.17 10.80 0.20
CA TYR A 440 -26.12 10.79 -0.81
C TYR A 440 -26.71 10.26 -2.12
N THR A 441 -26.94 11.16 -3.06
CA THR A 441 -27.63 10.80 -4.29
C THR A 441 -26.73 10.04 -5.26
N VAL A 442 -27.36 9.31 -6.20
CA VAL A 442 -26.65 8.64 -7.30
C VAL A 442 -25.80 9.63 -8.11
N THR A 443 -26.25 10.87 -8.22
CA THR A 443 -25.53 11.94 -8.88
C THR A 443 -24.27 12.31 -8.11
N ASP A 444 -24.32 12.35 -6.78
CA ASP A 444 -23.15 12.62 -5.94
C ASP A 444 -22.14 11.47 -6.00
N MET A 445 -22.61 10.22 -6.06
CA MET A 445 -21.76 9.04 -6.31
C MET A 445 -21.10 9.10 -7.69
N ILE A 446 -21.84 9.50 -8.72
CA ILE A 446 -21.31 9.63 -10.08
C ILE A 446 -20.30 10.78 -10.15
N VAL A 447 -20.58 11.92 -9.55
CA VAL A 447 -19.66 13.09 -9.53
C VAL A 447 -18.42 12.76 -8.72
N ALA A 448 -18.54 12.14 -7.54
CA ALA A 448 -17.40 11.70 -6.74
C ALA A 448 -16.60 10.58 -7.45
N GLY A 449 -17.28 9.64 -8.11
CA GLY A 449 -16.68 8.59 -8.93
C GLY A 449 -16.03 9.12 -10.20
N PHE A 450 -16.61 10.14 -10.86
CA PHE A 450 -16.00 10.80 -12.04
C PHE A 450 -14.83 11.70 -11.66
N ALA A 451 -14.92 12.48 -10.60
CA ALA A 451 -13.78 13.25 -10.09
C ALA A 451 -12.59 12.35 -9.75
N GLY A 452 -12.87 11.16 -9.29
CA GLY A 452 -11.87 10.16 -9.01
C GLY A 452 -11.46 9.29 -10.19
N ALA A 453 -12.37 8.96 -11.12
CA ALA A 453 -12.09 8.13 -12.30
C ALA A 453 -11.33 8.89 -13.39
N VAL A 454 -11.49 10.22 -13.47
CA VAL A 454 -10.66 11.08 -14.33
C VAL A 454 -9.23 11.16 -13.79
N ALA A 455 -9.04 11.02 -12.46
CA ALA A 455 -7.72 10.95 -11.84
C ALA A 455 -7.07 9.55 -11.91
N GLY A 456 -7.77 8.50 -12.34
CA GLY A 456 -7.25 7.18 -12.19
C GLY A 456 -7.84 6.05 -13.03
N GLY A 457 -8.14 6.22 -14.29
CA GLY A 457 -8.44 5.13 -15.23
C GLY A 457 -9.59 4.18 -14.83
N LEU A 458 -10.63 4.15 -15.61
CA LEU A 458 -11.87 3.37 -15.48
C LEU A 458 -11.68 1.83 -15.44
N GLY A 459 -11.03 1.28 -14.42
CA GLY A 459 -10.72 -0.16 -14.38
C GLY A 459 -11.41 -1.00 -13.31
N SER A 460 -11.92 -0.43 -12.25
CA SER A 460 -12.42 -1.28 -11.14
C SER A 460 -13.50 -0.70 -10.24
N VAL A 461 -14.28 0.25 -10.73
CA VAL A 461 -15.55 0.54 -10.04
C VAL A 461 -16.44 -0.67 -10.30
N LYS A 462 -16.79 -1.39 -9.24
CA LYS A 462 -17.59 -2.61 -9.28
C LYS A 462 -18.74 -2.47 -10.29
N LYS A 463 -18.74 -3.26 -11.35
CA LYS A 463 -19.82 -3.40 -12.33
C LYS A 463 -21.20 -3.60 -11.65
N LEU A 464 -21.22 -4.12 -10.43
CA LEU A 464 -22.46 -4.40 -9.68
C LEU A 464 -23.19 -3.14 -9.18
N ALA A 465 -22.49 -2.08 -8.77
CA ALA A 465 -23.16 -0.85 -8.33
C ALA A 465 -23.81 -0.13 -9.52
N VAL A 466 -23.15 -0.12 -10.67
CA VAL A 466 -23.65 0.51 -11.90
C VAL A 466 -24.82 -0.25 -12.50
N LEU A 467 -24.85 -1.58 -12.47
CA LEU A 467 -25.95 -2.38 -13.00
C LEU A 467 -27.23 -2.30 -12.15
N LYS A 468 -27.13 -2.22 -10.82
CA LYS A 468 -28.30 -2.00 -9.94
C LYS A 468 -28.88 -0.60 -10.09
N ILE A 469 -28.07 0.39 -10.41
CA ILE A 469 -28.50 1.78 -10.60
C ILE A 469 -29.22 1.95 -11.96
N VAL A 470 -28.74 1.30 -13.02
CA VAL A 470 -29.39 1.37 -14.34
C VAL A 470 -30.76 0.64 -14.33
N GLY A 471 -30.92 -0.41 -13.52
CA GLY A 471 -32.22 -1.10 -13.34
C GLY A 471 -33.27 -0.28 -12.57
N ALA A 472 -32.86 0.72 -11.78
CA ALA A 472 -33.77 1.56 -11.00
C ALA A 472 -34.29 2.81 -11.77
N ILE A 473 -33.70 3.12 -12.92
CA ILE A 473 -34.08 4.28 -13.75
C ILE A 473 -35.01 3.86 -14.91
N GLY A 474 -35.22 2.56 -15.13
CA GLY A 474 -36.03 1.98 -16.21
C GLY A 474 -37.36 1.39 -15.78
N GLY A 475 -37.88 1.73 -14.58
CA GLY A 475 -39.18 1.29 -14.08
C GLY A 475 -40.10 2.46 -13.78
#